data_ff861a8dae6d5ff1657f10e446f903f0
#
_entry.id   ff861a8dae6d5ff1657f10e446f903f0
#
_cell.length_a   1.000
_cell.length_b   1.000
_cell.length_c   1.000
_cell.angle_alpha   90.00
_cell.angle_beta   90.00
_cell.angle_gamma   90.00
#
_symmetry.space_group_name_H-M   'P 1'
#
loop_
_entity.id
_entity.type
_entity.pdbx_description
1 polymer ?
#
loop_
_entity_poly.entity_id
_entity_poly.type
_entity_poly.pdbx_seq_one_letter_code
_entity_poly.pdbx_strand_id
1 'polypeptide(L)'
;SWLMAIPYSLFGRSMLIIQSIGLLFGVGSVFLGWLIAKKIWDDYSATKIGWALALFPSLVLYSIIPLKEVYCSFFLLVAAIGIINWVETKNLNFAILAIGGFVVAGFFHGPLFVGPIIFSIIVFISVLIESIKSLRTFRINLKNLIVIILIFFVLSAYLSNEIYLPYIGKFETSINVNSWMETISWRMVGEAS
;
A
#
# COMPACT_ATOMS: atom_id res chain seq x y z
N SER A 1 3.63 14.40 11.34
CA SER A 1 3.72 13.00 10.87
C SER A 1 5.09 12.43 11.24
N TRP A 2 5.15 11.17 11.52
CA TRP A 2 6.36 10.44 11.95
C TRP A 2 7.53 10.61 10.97
N LEU A 3 7.24 10.59 9.68
CA LEU A 3 8.26 10.71 8.63
C LEU A 3 9.01 12.05 8.65
N MET A 4 8.39 13.10 9.18
CA MET A 4 9.00 14.43 9.29
C MET A 4 9.83 14.59 10.58
N ALA A 5 9.55 13.79 11.61
CA ALA A 5 10.28 13.85 12.85
C ALA A 5 11.75 13.45 12.70
N ILE A 6 12.02 12.41 11.88
CA ILE A 6 13.39 11.90 11.64
C ILE A 6 14.27 12.94 10.93
N PRO A 7 13.88 13.49 9.77
CA PRO A 7 14.68 14.54 9.12
C PRO A 7 14.85 15.78 9.99
N TYR A 8 13.83 16.19 10.74
CA TYR A 8 13.93 17.33 11.64
C TYR A 8 14.88 17.11 12.81
N SER A 9 14.99 15.88 13.32
CA SER A 9 15.95 15.57 14.39
C SER A 9 17.40 15.57 13.91
N LEU A 10 17.63 15.24 12.64
CA LEU A 10 18.99 15.13 12.07
C LEU A 10 19.49 16.46 11.48
N PHE A 11 18.62 17.21 10.81
CA PHE A 11 18.99 18.38 10.00
C PHE A 11 18.34 19.70 10.47
N GLY A 12 17.60 19.67 11.58
CA GLY A 12 16.85 20.81 12.06
C GLY A 12 15.55 21.08 11.27
N ARG A 13 14.78 22.07 11.74
CA ARG A 13 13.48 22.44 11.15
C ARG A 13 13.69 23.28 9.89
N SER A 14 13.91 22.64 8.75
CA SER A 14 14.00 23.29 7.44
C SER A 14 12.88 22.84 6.52
N MET A 15 12.14 23.81 5.95
CA MET A 15 11.09 23.53 4.97
C MET A 15 11.65 22.90 3.71
N LEU A 16 12.86 23.30 3.30
CA LEU A 16 13.53 22.78 2.11
C LEU A 16 13.80 21.27 2.19
N ILE A 17 14.14 20.75 3.36
CA ILE A 17 14.41 19.31 3.54
C ILE A 17 13.13 18.51 3.29
N ILE A 18 11.98 18.95 3.81
CA ILE A 18 10.71 18.26 3.63
C ILE A 18 10.27 18.29 2.18
N GLN A 19 10.43 19.43 1.51
CA GLN A 19 10.13 19.58 0.09
C GLN A 19 11.03 18.69 -0.76
N SER A 20 12.33 18.61 -0.43
CA SER A 20 13.27 17.72 -1.14
C SER A 20 12.91 16.24 -1.00
N ILE A 21 12.47 15.82 0.19
CA ILE A 21 11.98 14.46 0.41
C ILE A 21 10.70 14.22 -0.40
N GLY A 22 9.73 15.14 -0.35
CA GLY A 22 8.51 15.06 -1.15
C GLY A 22 8.80 14.94 -2.65
N LEU A 23 9.74 15.76 -3.15
CA LEU A 23 10.17 15.73 -4.54
C LEU A 23 10.80 14.37 -4.91
N LEU A 24 11.65 13.81 -4.04
CA LEU A 24 12.26 12.50 -4.24
C LEU A 24 11.20 11.40 -4.43
N PHE A 25 10.19 11.37 -3.58
CA PHE A 25 9.08 10.42 -3.68
C PHE A 25 8.20 10.68 -4.91
N GLY A 26 7.99 11.94 -5.27
CA GLY A 26 7.28 12.33 -6.50
C GLY A 26 7.99 11.84 -7.76
N VAL A 27 9.28 12.11 -7.90
CA VAL A 27 10.12 11.63 -9.02
C VAL A 27 10.17 10.10 -9.02
N GLY A 28 10.33 9.48 -7.84
CA GLY A 28 10.26 8.04 -7.68
C GLY A 28 8.94 7.45 -8.18
N SER A 29 7.81 8.11 -7.91
CA SER A 29 6.48 7.69 -8.40
C SER A 29 6.39 7.75 -9.93
N VAL A 30 6.91 8.79 -10.55
CA VAL A 30 6.98 8.89 -12.03
C VAL A 30 7.82 7.76 -12.61
N PHE A 31 8.98 7.50 -12.03
CA PHE A 31 9.87 6.42 -12.45
C PHE A 31 9.23 5.03 -12.31
N LEU A 32 8.58 4.77 -11.17
CA LEU A 32 7.86 3.52 -10.96
C LEU A 32 6.68 3.37 -11.93
N GLY A 33 5.94 4.43 -12.19
CA GLY A 33 4.86 4.44 -13.18
C GLY A 33 5.37 4.14 -14.59
N TRP A 34 6.52 4.71 -14.97
CA TRP A 34 7.20 4.40 -16.24
C TRP A 34 7.62 2.92 -16.30
N LEU A 35 8.21 2.38 -15.22
CA LEU A 35 8.60 0.96 -15.14
C LEU A 35 7.40 0.02 -15.28
N ILE A 36 6.27 0.34 -14.63
CA ILE A 36 5.03 -0.43 -14.76
C ILE A 36 4.54 -0.40 -16.20
N ALA A 37 4.51 0.78 -16.80
CA ALA A 37 4.08 0.95 -18.17
C ALA A 37 4.98 0.18 -19.16
N LYS A 38 6.30 0.24 -18.99
CA LYS A 38 7.27 -0.53 -19.78
C LYS A 38 7.07 -2.03 -19.67
N LYS A 39 6.62 -2.50 -18.51
CA LYS A 39 6.41 -3.91 -18.27
C LYS A 39 5.10 -4.44 -18.85
N ILE A 40 4.06 -3.61 -18.89
CA ILE A 40 2.72 -3.98 -19.41
C ILE A 40 2.62 -3.77 -20.92
N TRP A 41 3.26 -2.72 -21.41
CA TRP A 41 3.22 -2.32 -22.82
C TRP A 41 4.63 -2.35 -23.43
N ASP A 42 4.94 -1.36 -24.26
CA ASP A 42 6.20 -1.18 -24.96
C ASP A 42 6.97 0.06 -24.46
N ASP A 43 8.24 0.20 -24.84
CA ASP A 43 9.08 1.32 -24.43
C ASP A 43 8.56 2.69 -24.91
N TYR A 44 7.90 2.72 -26.06
CA TYR A 44 7.34 3.95 -26.62
C TYR A 44 6.15 4.45 -25.79
N SER A 45 5.22 3.56 -25.47
CA SER A 45 4.06 3.85 -24.61
C SER A 45 4.49 4.19 -23.19
N ALA A 46 5.48 3.48 -22.65
CA ALA A 46 6.06 3.76 -21.34
C ALA A 46 6.64 5.18 -21.25
N THR A 47 7.37 5.61 -22.31
CA THR A 47 7.94 6.96 -22.36
C THR A 47 6.84 8.04 -22.38
N LYS A 48 5.78 7.84 -23.15
CA LYS A 48 4.63 8.75 -23.16
C LYS A 48 3.95 8.85 -21.79
N ILE A 49 3.72 7.69 -21.14
CA ILE A 49 3.12 7.63 -19.81
C ILE A 49 4.03 8.32 -18.80
N GLY A 50 5.35 8.09 -18.85
CA GLY A 50 6.32 8.75 -17.99
C GLY A 50 6.27 10.28 -18.11
N TRP A 51 6.22 10.81 -19.35
CA TRP A 51 6.05 12.23 -19.58
C TRP A 51 4.70 12.76 -19.10
N ALA A 52 3.62 12.03 -19.35
CA ALA A 52 2.29 12.41 -18.88
C ALA A 52 2.23 12.48 -17.36
N LEU A 53 2.84 11.52 -16.66
CA LEU A 53 2.94 11.52 -15.20
C LEU A 53 3.82 12.65 -14.67
N ALA A 54 4.97 12.91 -15.32
CA ALA A 54 5.90 13.96 -14.92
C ALA A 54 5.29 15.36 -15.06
N LEU A 55 4.45 15.57 -16.07
CA LEU A 55 3.77 16.85 -16.33
C LEU A 55 2.39 16.93 -15.66
N PHE A 56 1.95 15.88 -14.96
CA PHE A 56 0.63 15.87 -14.34
C PHE A 56 0.57 16.88 -13.17
N PRO A 57 -0.24 17.94 -13.27
CA PRO A 57 -0.16 19.08 -12.35
C PRO A 57 -0.34 18.70 -10.87
N SER A 58 -1.25 17.76 -10.59
CA SER A 58 -1.49 17.33 -9.22
C SER A 58 -0.30 16.59 -8.61
N LEU A 59 0.42 15.77 -9.40
CA LEU A 59 1.62 15.06 -8.94
C LEU A 59 2.75 16.05 -8.62
N VAL A 60 2.94 17.04 -9.49
CA VAL A 60 3.91 18.12 -9.27
C VAL A 60 3.55 18.93 -8.04
N LEU A 61 2.28 19.34 -7.91
CA LEU A 61 1.81 20.12 -6.78
C LEU A 61 1.98 19.37 -5.46
N TYR A 62 1.60 18.09 -5.42
CA TYR A 62 1.71 17.26 -4.22
C TYR A 62 3.16 16.96 -3.84
N SER A 63 4.08 16.98 -4.80
CA SER A 63 5.53 16.82 -4.52
C SER A 63 6.13 18.06 -3.86
N ILE A 64 5.62 19.25 -4.17
CA ILE A 64 6.11 20.52 -3.62
C ILE A 64 5.51 20.78 -2.23
N ILE A 65 4.24 20.45 -2.05
CA ILE A 65 3.56 20.59 -0.76
C ILE A 65 3.82 19.30 0.04
N PRO A 66 4.18 19.38 1.34
CA PRO A 66 4.47 18.20 2.16
C PRO A 66 3.20 17.41 2.53
N LEU A 67 2.52 16.90 1.52
CA LEU A 67 1.32 16.10 1.64
C LEU A 67 1.65 14.62 1.75
N LYS A 68 0.89 13.90 2.59
CA LYS A 68 1.05 12.46 2.79
C LYS A 68 0.69 11.65 1.54
N GLU A 69 -0.06 12.22 0.62
CA GLU A 69 -0.54 11.60 -0.62
C GLU A 69 0.60 11.18 -1.56
N VAL A 70 1.71 11.92 -1.58
CA VAL A 70 2.90 11.59 -2.39
C VAL A 70 3.54 10.29 -1.92
N TYR A 71 3.71 10.14 -0.61
CA TYR A 71 4.27 8.93 -0.01
C TYR A 71 3.34 7.73 -0.24
N CYS A 72 2.04 7.95 -0.06
CA CYS A 72 1.02 6.95 -0.31
C CYS A 72 1.06 6.45 -1.76
N SER A 73 1.08 7.36 -2.74
CA SER A 73 1.16 7.05 -4.16
C SER A 73 2.41 6.27 -4.52
N PHE A 74 3.57 6.65 -3.99
CA PHE A 74 4.83 5.95 -4.20
C PHE A 74 4.75 4.50 -3.72
N PHE A 75 4.31 4.26 -2.48
CA PHE A 75 4.25 2.91 -1.93
C PHE A 75 3.16 2.06 -2.59
N LEU A 76 2.07 2.65 -3.07
CA LEU A 76 1.09 1.95 -3.91
C LEU A 76 1.70 1.48 -5.24
N LEU A 77 2.54 2.29 -5.87
CA LEU A 77 3.25 1.90 -7.10
C LEU A 77 4.28 0.81 -6.83
N VAL A 78 4.99 0.86 -5.68
CA VAL A 78 5.86 -0.24 -5.23
C VAL A 78 5.06 -1.54 -5.06
N ALA A 79 3.89 -1.46 -4.43
CA ALA A 79 3.00 -2.61 -4.29
C ALA A 79 2.55 -3.14 -5.66
N ALA A 80 2.17 -2.27 -6.60
CA ALA A 80 1.76 -2.65 -7.95
C ALA A 80 2.89 -3.38 -8.71
N ILE A 81 4.13 -2.90 -8.64
CA ILE A 81 5.29 -3.60 -9.21
C ILE A 81 5.47 -4.98 -8.56
N GLY A 82 5.33 -5.06 -7.23
CA GLY A 82 5.39 -6.32 -6.51
C GLY A 82 4.34 -7.32 -7.01
N ILE A 83 3.09 -6.87 -7.19
CA ILE A 83 1.99 -7.70 -7.72
C ILE A 83 2.31 -8.19 -9.13
N ILE A 84 2.70 -7.30 -10.04
CA ILE A 84 3.00 -7.65 -11.43
C ILE A 84 4.12 -8.69 -11.49
N ASN A 85 5.22 -8.46 -10.77
CA ASN A 85 6.34 -9.40 -10.72
C ASN A 85 5.95 -10.75 -10.10
N TRP A 86 5.11 -10.73 -9.06
CA TRP A 86 4.61 -11.95 -8.44
C TRP A 86 3.70 -12.75 -9.38
N VAL A 87 2.81 -12.08 -10.11
CA VAL A 87 1.92 -12.75 -11.08
C VAL A 87 2.72 -13.46 -12.16
N GLU A 88 3.80 -12.84 -12.65
CA GLU A 88 4.66 -13.41 -13.69
C GLU A 88 5.56 -14.55 -13.19
N THR A 89 6.22 -14.32 -12.06
CA THR A 89 7.30 -15.23 -11.60
C THR A 89 6.85 -16.21 -10.52
N LYS A 90 5.71 -15.95 -9.88
CA LYS A 90 5.24 -16.66 -8.67
C LYS A 90 6.27 -16.67 -7.53
N ASN A 91 7.24 -15.76 -7.58
CA ASN A 91 8.26 -15.65 -6.54
C ASN A 91 7.68 -14.87 -5.34
N LEU A 92 7.72 -15.51 -4.17
CA LEU A 92 7.19 -14.97 -2.91
C LEU A 92 7.87 -13.67 -2.46
N ASN A 93 9.12 -13.43 -2.85
CA ASN A 93 9.79 -12.17 -2.52
C ASN A 93 9.04 -10.96 -3.10
N PHE A 94 8.45 -11.10 -4.29
CA PHE A 94 7.63 -10.05 -4.87
C PHE A 94 6.27 -9.91 -4.21
N ALA A 95 5.70 -11.00 -3.69
CA ALA A 95 4.49 -10.93 -2.87
C ALA A 95 4.76 -10.17 -1.56
N ILE A 96 5.90 -10.43 -0.91
CA ILE A 96 6.33 -9.70 0.30
C ILE A 96 6.52 -8.21 -0.01
N LEU A 97 7.15 -7.88 -1.15
CA LEU A 97 7.32 -6.50 -1.60
C LEU A 97 5.96 -5.80 -1.80
N ALA A 98 4.99 -6.50 -2.40
CA ALA A 98 3.64 -5.96 -2.60
C ALA A 98 2.92 -5.71 -1.26
N ILE A 99 2.95 -6.69 -0.35
CA ILE A 99 2.35 -6.56 0.99
C ILE A 99 3.02 -5.41 1.75
N GLY A 100 4.36 -5.34 1.74
CA GLY A 100 5.12 -4.27 2.37
C GLY A 100 4.75 -2.89 1.83
N GLY A 101 4.62 -2.75 0.51
CA GLY A 101 4.19 -1.51 -0.13
C GLY A 101 2.79 -1.07 0.33
N PHE A 102 1.83 -1.99 0.36
CA PHE A 102 0.48 -1.70 0.86
C PHE A 102 0.46 -1.34 2.35
N VAL A 103 1.22 -2.07 3.18
CA VAL A 103 1.29 -1.80 4.63
C VAL A 103 1.83 -0.40 4.86
N VAL A 104 2.94 -0.03 4.21
CA VAL A 104 3.50 1.32 4.35
C VAL A 104 2.53 2.38 3.82
N ALA A 105 1.87 2.17 2.68
CA ALA A 105 0.84 3.06 2.18
C ALA A 105 -0.31 3.22 3.19
N GLY A 106 -0.71 2.13 3.85
CA GLY A 106 -1.74 2.10 4.88
C GLY A 106 -1.42 2.98 6.10
N PHE A 107 -0.14 3.09 6.50
CA PHE A 107 0.27 4.02 7.56
C PHE A 107 0.01 5.49 7.21
N PHE A 108 0.05 5.84 5.93
CA PHE A 108 -0.28 7.20 5.48
C PHE A 108 -1.78 7.39 5.27
N HIS A 109 -2.49 6.33 4.85
CA HIS A 109 -3.90 6.38 4.55
C HIS A 109 -4.60 5.11 5.03
N GLY A 110 -5.20 5.15 6.23
CA GLY A 110 -5.77 4.00 6.95
C GLY A 110 -6.62 3.03 6.11
N PRO A 111 -7.56 3.49 5.24
CA PRO A 111 -8.35 2.60 4.40
C PRO A 111 -7.54 1.67 3.49
N LEU A 112 -6.28 1.99 3.18
CA LEU A 112 -5.42 1.15 2.33
C LEU A 112 -4.92 -0.12 3.03
N PHE A 113 -5.09 -0.26 4.35
CA PHE A 113 -4.82 -1.53 5.04
C PHE A 113 -5.69 -2.70 4.57
N VAL A 114 -6.78 -2.43 3.87
CA VAL A 114 -7.58 -3.48 3.22
C VAL A 114 -6.80 -4.14 2.07
N GLY A 115 -5.95 -3.39 1.39
CA GLY A 115 -5.15 -3.88 0.27
C GLY A 115 -4.26 -5.09 0.61
N PRO A 116 -3.39 -5.01 1.64
CA PRO A 116 -2.53 -6.14 2.01
C PRO A 116 -3.33 -7.35 2.51
N ILE A 117 -4.49 -7.14 3.13
CA ILE A 117 -5.34 -8.25 3.57
C ILE A 117 -5.88 -9.01 2.36
N ILE A 118 -6.52 -8.32 1.42
CA ILE A 118 -7.06 -8.93 0.21
C ILE A 118 -5.96 -9.62 -0.58
N PHE A 119 -4.82 -8.95 -0.78
CA PHE A 119 -3.70 -9.51 -1.53
C PHE A 119 -3.09 -10.72 -0.82
N SER A 120 -2.96 -10.71 0.51
CA SER A 120 -2.49 -11.86 1.30
C SER A 120 -3.41 -13.08 1.13
N ILE A 121 -4.73 -12.86 1.10
CA ILE A 121 -5.70 -13.94 0.85
C ILE A 121 -5.49 -14.53 -0.55
N ILE A 122 -5.28 -13.70 -1.57
CA ILE A 122 -5.04 -14.16 -2.95
C ILE A 122 -3.74 -14.98 -3.03
N VAL A 123 -2.67 -14.50 -2.40
CA VAL A 123 -1.39 -15.22 -2.33
C VAL A 123 -1.56 -16.55 -1.61
N PHE A 124 -2.27 -16.57 -0.47
CA PHE A 124 -2.54 -17.76 0.31
C PHE A 124 -3.31 -18.81 -0.51
N ILE A 125 -4.38 -18.43 -1.19
CA ILE A 125 -5.15 -19.32 -2.06
C ILE A 125 -4.27 -19.86 -3.19
N SER A 126 -3.45 -19.03 -3.82
CA SER A 126 -2.52 -19.43 -4.88
C SER A 126 -1.53 -20.48 -4.39
N VAL A 127 -0.93 -20.25 -3.21
CA VAL A 127 0.02 -21.18 -2.58
C VAL A 127 -0.67 -22.48 -2.17
N LEU A 128 -1.91 -22.44 -1.67
CA LEU A 128 -2.70 -23.63 -1.36
C LEU A 128 -2.97 -24.49 -2.60
N ILE A 129 -3.40 -23.85 -3.71
CA ILE A 129 -3.65 -24.58 -4.97
C ILE A 129 -2.36 -25.24 -5.47
N GLU A 130 -1.22 -24.55 -5.43
CA GLU A 130 0.07 -25.12 -5.79
C GLU A 130 0.48 -26.26 -4.85
N SER A 131 0.25 -26.12 -3.54
CA SER A 131 0.55 -27.14 -2.54
C SER A 131 -0.31 -28.39 -2.75
N ILE A 132 -1.60 -28.24 -3.04
CA ILE A 132 -2.50 -29.38 -3.34
C ILE A 132 -2.04 -30.11 -4.62
N LYS A 133 -1.64 -29.36 -5.66
CA LYS A 133 -1.06 -29.95 -6.88
C LYS A 133 0.26 -30.68 -6.60
N SER A 134 1.08 -30.14 -5.69
CA SER A 134 2.37 -30.71 -5.28
C SER A 134 2.22 -31.92 -4.35
N LEU A 135 1.17 -32.01 -3.54
CA LEU A 135 0.87 -33.20 -2.73
C LEU A 135 0.68 -34.45 -3.60
N ARG A 136 0.20 -34.29 -4.82
CA ARG A 136 0.12 -35.38 -5.82
C ARG A 136 1.51 -35.90 -6.25
N THR A 137 2.59 -35.12 -6.00
CA THR A 137 4.00 -35.39 -6.35
C THR A 137 4.92 -35.52 -5.14
N PHE A 138 4.42 -35.55 -3.90
CA PHE A 138 5.17 -35.77 -2.65
C PHE A 138 6.34 -34.76 -2.39
N ARG A 139 6.32 -33.57 -2.95
CA ARG A 139 7.32 -32.51 -2.68
C ARG A 139 6.69 -31.32 -1.96
N ILE A 140 6.68 -31.35 -0.63
CA ILE A 140 6.32 -30.16 0.17
C ILE A 140 7.49 -29.18 0.09
N ASN A 141 7.28 -28.03 -0.52
CA ASN A 141 8.28 -26.98 -0.55
C ASN A 141 8.27 -26.22 0.79
N LEU A 142 9.35 -26.34 1.57
CA LEU A 142 9.48 -25.73 2.91
C LEU A 142 9.21 -24.22 2.89
N LYS A 143 9.55 -23.54 1.78
CA LYS A 143 9.29 -22.10 1.59
C LYS A 143 7.79 -21.78 1.62
N ASN A 144 6.96 -22.62 1.02
CA ASN A 144 5.52 -22.41 1.00
C ASN A 144 4.91 -22.59 2.39
N LEU A 145 5.42 -23.51 3.19
CA LEU A 145 5.01 -23.73 4.57
C LEU A 145 5.30 -22.50 5.46
N ILE A 146 6.49 -21.92 5.32
CA ILE A 146 6.90 -20.72 6.06
C ILE A 146 5.98 -19.54 5.73
N VAL A 147 5.62 -19.35 4.46
CA VAL A 147 4.72 -18.27 4.04
C VAL A 147 3.31 -18.47 4.59
N ILE A 148 2.80 -19.69 4.59
CA ILE A 148 1.49 -20.01 5.18
C ILE A 148 1.49 -19.66 6.67
N ILE A 149 2.54 -20.06 7.41
CA ILE A 149 2.68 -19.75 8.84
C ILE A 149 2.75 -18.24 9.06
N LEU A 150 3.50 -17.51 8.23
CA LEU A 150 3.69 -16.06 8.37
C LEU A 150 2.40 -15.30 8.07
N ILE A 151 1.64 -15.71 7.05
CA ILE A 151 0.33 -15.15 6.73
C ILE A 151 -0.67 -15.45 7.86
N PHE A 152 -0.67 -16.69 8.38
CA PHE A 152 -1.53 -17.07 9.50
C PHE A 152 -1.20 -16.26 10.76
N PHE A 153 0.09 -16.02 11.04
CA PHE A 153 0.53 -15.20 12.17
C PHE A 153 0.09 -13.73 12.02
N VAL A 154 0.24 -13.14 10.84
CA VAL A 154 -0.23 -11.77 10.56
C VAL A 154 -1.74 -11.67 10.67
N LEU A 155 -2.47 -12.67 10.17
CA LEU A 155 -3.92 -12.70 10.25
C LEU A 155 -4.41 -12.89 11.69
N SER A 156 -3.77 -13.77 12.47
CA SER A 156 -4.10 -14.00 13.87
C SER A 156 -3.80 -12.79 14.75
N ALA A 157 -2.66 -12.13 14.53
CA ALA A 157 -2.30 -10.89 15.21
C ALA A 157 -3.30 -9.75 14.89
N TYR A 158 -3.81 -9.72 13.67
CA TYR A 158 -4.86 -8.78 13.28
C TYR A 158 -6.22 -9.09 13.93
N LEU A 159 -6.59 -10.38 14.01
CA LEU A 159 -7.86 -10.82 14.60
C LEU A 159 -7.86 -10.79 16.14
N SER A 160 -6.68 -10.89 16.79
CA SER A 160 -6.57 -10.89 18.24
C SER A 160 -6.74 -9.53 18.90
N ASN A 161 -6.94 -8.45 18.13
CA ASN A 161 -7.10 -7.07 18.63
C ASN A 161 -5.94 -6.58 19.53
N GLU A 162 -4.85 -7.33 19.66
CA GLU A 162 -3.71 -6.96 20.50
C GLU A 162 -2.79 -5.90 19.86
N ILE A 163 -2.88 -5.74 18.53
CA ILE A 163 -2.18 -4.65 17.85
C ILE A 163 -3.11 -3.44 17.78
N TYR A 164 -3.06 -2.62 18.82
CA TYR A 164 -3.72 -1.31 18.86
C TYR A 164 -2.99 -0.38 17.87
N LEU A 165 -3.28 -0.52 16.60
CA LEU A 165 -2.87 0.47 15.60
C LEU A 165 -3.81 1.68 15.75
N PRO A 166 -3.29 2.89 16.04
CA PRO A 166 -4.11 4.07 16.33
C PRO A 166 -5.01 4.53 15.18
N TYR A 167 -4.91 3.85 14.03
CA TYR A 167 -5.74 4.08 12.84
C TYR A 167 -6.89 3.06 12.67
N ILE A 168 -6.85 1.91 13.34
CA ILE A 168 -7.90 0.87 13.23
C ILE A 168 -9.17 1.27 13.98
N GLY A 169 -9.05 2.03 15.09
CA GLY A 169 -10.21 2.59 15.77
C GLY A 169 -11.08 3.48 14.88
N LYS A 170 -10.49 4.15 13.88
CA LYS A 170 -11.26 4.87 12.85
C LYS A 170 -11.91 3.95 11.81
N PHE A 171 -11.40 2.73 11.65
CA PHE A 171 -11.97 1.75 10.72
C PHE A 171 -13.19 1.06 11.37
N GLU A 172 -13.12 0.76 12.66
CA GLU A 172 -14.23 0.20 13.43
C GLU A 172 -15.41 1.17 13.46
N THR A 173 -15.16 2.47 13.63
CA THR A 173 -16.21 3.49 13.55
C THR A 173 -16.78 3.66 12.14
N SER A 174 -16.00 3.39 11.08
CA SER A 174 -16.49 3.50 9.69
C SER A 174 -17.27 2.27 9.22
N ILE A 175 -17.12 1.11 9.86
CA ILE A 175 -17.87 -0.12 9.54
C ILE A 175 -19.11 -0.25 10.44
N ASN A 176 -19.14 0.44 11.57
CA ASN A 176 -20.30 0.38 12.47
C ASN A 176 -21.48 1.15 11.87
N VAL A 177 -22.45 0.40 11.35
CA VAL A 177 -23.69 0.95 10.73
C VAL A 177 -24.41 1.93 11.66
N ASN A 178 -24.33 1.74 12.98
CA ASN A 178 -24.92 2.63 13.97
C ASN A 178 -24.27 4.01 13.99
N SER A 179 -22.93 4.11 13.77
CA SER A 179 -22.25 5.41 13.69
C SER A 179 -22.59 6.17 12.40
N TRP A 180 -22.90 5.47 11.32
CA TRP A 180 -23.42 6.07 10.09
C TRP A 180 -24.84 6.63 10.30
N MET A 181 -25.69 5.89 10.96
CA MET A 181 -27.07 6.33 11.28
C MET A 181 -27.07 7.55 12.21
N GLU A 182 -26.22 7.58 13.23
CA GLU A 182 -26.03 8.76 14.08
C GLU A 182 -25.54 9.97 13.29
N THR A 183 -24.53 9.81 12.43
CA THR A 183 -23.98 10.92 11.62
C THR A 183 -25.03 11.48 10.66
N ILE A 184 -25.87 10.65 10.08
CA ILE A 184 -26.97 11.06 9.19
C ILE A 184 -28.05 11.79 10.00
N SER A 185 -28.41 11.33 11.20
CA SER A 185 -29.39 11.97 12.05
C SER A 185 -28.95 13.37 12.48
N TRP A 186 -27.69 13.54 12.87
CA TRP A 186 -27.13 14.86 13.22
C TRP A 186 -27.14 15.85 12.05
N ARG A 187 -26.87 15.39 10.82
CA ARG A 187 -26.96 16.26 9.63
C ARG A 187 -28.39 16.69 9.33
N MET A 188 -29.35 15.78 9.44
CA MET A 188 -30.75 16.12 9.18
C MET A 188 -31.35 17.07 10.24
N VAL A 189 -30.89 16.99 11.49
CA VAL A 189 -31.34 17.89 12.56
C VAL A 189 -30.68 19.29 12.43
N GLY A 190 -29.40 19.33 11.96
CA GLY A 190 -28.69 20.60 11.78
C GLY A 190 -29.14 21.41 10.57
N GLU A 191 -29.80 20.82 9.57
CA GLU A 191 -30.39 21.55 8.42
C GLU A 191 -31.83 22.01 8.69
N ALA A 192 -32.45 21.60 9.77
CA ALA A 192 -33.83 21.96 10.15
C ALA A 192 -33.91 23.12 11.18
N SER A 193 -32.78 23.65 11.63
CA SER A 193 -32.64 24.78 12.54
C SER A 193 -32.07 26.02 11.82
#